data_4b8ed5b5c19e123c691907c4e72c4181
#
_entry.id   4b8ed5b5c19e123c691907c4e72c4181
#
_cell.length_a   1.000
_cell.length_b   1.000
_cell.length_c   1.000
_cell.angle_alpha   90.00
_cell.angle_beta   90.00
_cell.angle_gamma   90.00
#
_symmetry.space_group_name_H-M   'P 1'
#
loop_
_entity.id
_entity.type
_entity.pdbx_description
1 polymer ?
#
loop_
_entity_poly.entity_id
_entity_poly.type
_entity_poly.pdbx_seq_one_letter_code
_entity_poly.pdbx_strand_id
1 'polypeptide(L)'
;APLVDALAGRAGDAALFRLSAIESDVPERAIARAGPLAKPAGWPVWPRPIRMLARPEALSGVVALLPDHPPRRFAWRGRSYAVVAGDGPERIHGEWWRRPGEMWAVRDYFRVEATSGERFWLFRRGDAIIDRTGDLSWYMHGVFG
;
A
#
# COMPACT_ATOMS: atom_id res chain seq x y z
N ALA A 1 12.74 -22.70 -21.49
CA ALA A 1 11.86 -23.90 -21.48
C ALA A 1 10.94 -23.83 -22.69
N PRO A 2 10.71 -24.92 -23.44
CA PRO A 2 10.00 -24.87 -24.75
C PRO A 2 8.65 -24.14 -24.71
N LEU A 3 7.88 -24.31 -23.65
CA LEU A 3 6.58 -23.63 -23.49
C LEU A 3 6.76 -22.10 -23.35
N VAL A 4 7.73 -21.66 -22.55
CA VAL A 4 8.01 -20.24 -22.35
C VAL A 4 8.47 -19.60 -23.65
N ASP A 5 9.32 -20.28 -24.42
CA ASP A 5 9.83 -19.80 -25.70
C ASP A 5 8.71 -19.70 -26.75
N ALA A 6 7.81 -20.69 -26.78
CA ALA A 6 6.65 -20.68 -27.66
C ALA A 6 5.64 -19.56 -27.31
N LEU A 7 5.40 -19.32 -26.02
CA LEU A 7 4.53 -18.24 -25.55
C LEU A 7 5.16 -16.86 -25.80
N ALA A 8 6.47 -16.71 -25.55
CA ALA A 8 7.20 -15.48 -25.84
C ALA A 8 7.16 -15.12 -27.30
N GLY A 9 7.36 -16.12 -28.21
CA GLY A 9 7.25 -15.91 -29.66
C GLY A 9 5.86 -15.47 -30.12
N ARG A 10 4.79 -15.79 -29.37
CA ARG A 10 3.40 -15.40 -29.72
C ARG A 10 2.96 -14.10 -29.08
N ALA A 11 3.33 -13.86 -27.83
CA ALA A 11 2.87 -12.74 -27.02
C ALA A 11 3.89 -11.60 -26.89
N GLY A 12 5.15 -11.86 -27.30
CA GLY A 12 6.29 -11.00 -27.06
C GLY A 12 6.93 -11.25 -25.68
N ASP A 13 8.25 -11.08 -25.61
CA ASP A 13 9.03 -11.34 -24.38
C ASP A 13 8.55 -10.53 -23.17
N ALA A 14 8.12 -9.29 -23.40
CA ALA A 14 7.63 -8.40 -22.34
C ALA A 14 6.28 -8.83 -21.73
N ALA A 15 5.52 -9.70 -22.40
CA ALA A 15 4.23 -10.19 -21.92
C ALA A 15 4.37 -11.33 -20.90
N LEU A 16 5.53 -11.99 -20.86
CA LEU A 16 5.80 -13.10 -19.96
C LEU A 16 6.72 -12.66 -18.83
N PHE A 17 6.20 -12.65 -17.63
CA PHE A 17 6.97 -12.30 -16.43
C PHE A 17 6.43 -13.02 -15.19
N ARG A 18 7.25 -13.07 -14.17
CA ARG A 18 6.84 -13.43 -12.81
C ARG A 18 6.82 -12.19 -11.94
N LEU A 19 6.00 -12.20 -10.90
CA LEU A 19 6.11 -11.23 -9.82
C LEU A 19 7.08 -11.78 -8.78
N SER A 20 7.98 -10.94 -8.33
CA SER A 20 8.96 -11.25 -7.28
C SER A 20 8.91 -10.19 -6.20
N ALA A 21 9.03 -10.61 -4.95
CA ALA A 21 9.22 -9.69 -3.84
C ALA A 21 10.58 -8.99 -3.97
N ILE A 22 10.61 -7.72 -3.62
CA ILE A 22 11.81 -6.89 -3.50
C ILE A 22 11.92 -6.44 -2.05
N GLU A 23 13.13 -6.32 -1.56
CA GLU A 23 13.42 -5.75 -0.25
C GLU A 23 13.12 -4.24 -0.27
N SER A 24 11.87 -3.90 0.08
CA SER A 24 11.38 -2.54 0.24
C SER A 24 10.17 -2.53 1.16
N ASP A 25 10.16 -1.64 2.15
CA ASP A 25 9.01 -1.41 3.02
C ASP A 25 7.93 -0.55 2.32
N VAL A 26 8.32 0.20 1.28
CA VAL A 26 7.39 1.02 0.51
C VAL A 26 6.52 0.11 -0.36
N PRO A 27 5.18 0.06 -0.13
CA PRO A 27 4.32 -0.94 -0.74
C PRO A 27 4.34 -0.96 -2.27
N GLU A 28 4.43 0.20 -2.89
CA GLU A 28 4.47 0.34 -4.36
C GLU A 28 5.78 -0.19 -4.98
N ARG A 29 6.79 -0.43 -4.15
CA ARG A 29 8.12 -0.90 -4.57
C ARG A 29 8.42 -2.32 -4.12
N ALA A 30 7.55 -2.90 -3.27
CA ALA A 30 7.79 -4.21 -2.67
C ALA A 30 7.68 -5.39 -3.67
N ILE A 31 7.20 -5.13 -4.88
CA ILE A 31 6.98 -6.14 -5.92
C ILE A 31 7.54 -5.63 -7.25
N ALA A 32 8.27 -6.47 -7.96
CA ALA A 32 8.72 -6.19 -9.32
C ALA A 32 8.48 -7.36 -10.28
N ARG A 33 8.55 -7.05 -11.56
CA ARG A 33 8.57 -8.07 -12.62
C ARG A 33 9.96 -8.70 -12.69
N ALA A 34 10.00 -10.01 -12.73
CA ALA A 34 11.19 -10.81 -12.97
C ALA A 34 10.99 -11.67 -14.22
N GLY A 35 12.09 -12.17 -14.80
CA GLY A 35 12.00 -13.06 -15.94
C GLY A 35 11.13 -14.28 -15.67
N PRO A 36 10.49 -14.88 -16.69
CA PRO A 36 9.54 -15.97 -16.52
C PRO A 36 10.15 -17.22 -15.89
N LEU A 37 11.46 -17.42 -16.06
CA LEU A 37 12.22 -18.54 -15.49
C LEU A 37 13.04 -18.15 -14.25
N ALA A 38 12.89 -16.93 -13.71
CA ALA A 38 13.57 -16.53 -12.50
C ALA A 38 13.22 -17.46 -11.33
N LYS A 39 14.20 -17.73 -10.46
CA LYS A 39 13.96 -18.52 -9.25
C LYS A 39 12.90 -17.81 -8.39
N PRO A 40 11.92 -18.55 -7.82
CA PRO A 40 10.98 -17.97 -6.90
C PRO A 40 11.70 -17.37 -5.69
N ALA A 41 11.43 -16.11 -5.37
CA ALA A 41 11.78 -15.53 -4.08
C ALA A 41 10.66 -15.83 -3.08
N GLY A 42 11.01 -16.01 -1.80
CA GLY A 42 10.00 -16.12 -0.73
C GLY A 42 9.20 -14.82 -0.63
N TRP A 43 7.90 -14.94 -0.38
CA TRP A 43 7.05 -13.79 -0.10
C TRP A 43 7.13 -13.46 1.39
N PRO A 44 7.37 -12.22 1.77
CA PRO A 44 7.27 -11.82 3.17
C PRO A 44 5.83 -11.99 3.67
N VAL A 45 5.69 -12.43 4.92
CA VAL A 45 4.39 -12.56 5.58
C VAL A 45 3.97 -11.18 6.10
N TRP A 46 3.51 -10.32 5.20
CA TRP A 46 2.95 -9.02 5.56
C TRP A 46 1.43 -9.04 5.42
N PRO A 47 0.68 -8.43 6.34
CA PRO A 47 -0.74 -8.24 6.19
C PRO A 47 -1.01 -7.11 5.19
N ARG A 48 -0.88 -7.41 3.91
CA ARG A 48 -1.15 -6.49 2.81
C ARG A 48 -2.51 -6.75 2.18
N PRO A 49 -3.19 -5.73 1.65
CA PRO A 49 -4.47 -5.92 0.99
C PRO A 49 -4.32 -6.76 -0.29
N ILE A 50 -5.36 -7.52 -0.60
CA ILE A 50 -5.43 -8.31 -1.85
C ILE A 50 -5.40 -7.38 -3.07
N ARG A 51 -6.04 -6.21 -2.96
CA ARG A 51 -6.09 -5.21 -4.01
C ARG A 51 -5.49 -3.90 -3.53
N MET A 52 -4.35 -3.54 -4.10
CA MET A 52 -3.75 -2.22 -3.93
C MET A 52 -4.16 -1.29 -5.08
N LEU A 53 -4.40 -0.03 -4.73
CA LEU A 53 -4.59 1.03 -5.73
C LEU A 53 -3.23 1.39 -6.34
N ALA A 54 -3.17 1.53 -7.66
CA ALA A 54 -1.95 1.92 -8.36
C ALA A 54 -1.45 3.31 -7.91
N ARG A 55 -2.38 4.17 -7.49
CA ARG A 55 -2.11 5.45 -6.84
C ARG A 55 -3.04 5.57 -5.64
N PRO A 56 -2.53 5.96 -4.46
CA PRO A 56 -3.38 6.25 -3.32
C PRO A 56 -4.39 7.36 -3.65
N GLU A 57 -5.61 7.21 -3.18
CA GLU A 57 -6.70 8.17 -3.37
C GLU A 57 -6.99 8.93 -2.09
N ALA A 58 -7.10 10.25 -2.17
CA ALA A 58 -7.37 11.09 -1.02
C ALA A 58 -8.72 10.75 -0.37
N LEU A 59 -8.74 10.71 0.96
CA LEU A 59 -9.94 10.59 1.76
C LEU A 59 -10.44 11.97 2.17
N SER A 60 -11.75 12.08 2.38
CA SER A 60 -12.38 13.29 2.90
C SER A 60 -13.21 12.99 4.15
N GLY A 61 -13.61 14.02 4.89
CA GLY A 61 -14.44 13.87 6.09
C GLY A 61 -13.86 12.91 7.13
N VAL A 62 -12.54 12.84 7.22
CA VAL A 62 -11.85 11.96 8.16
C VAL A 62 -12.00 12.49 9.58
N VAL A 63 -12.47 11.65 10.49
CA VAL A 63 -12.55 11.91 11.92
C VAL A 63 -11.57 10.98 12.64
N ALA A 64 -10.41 11.51 12.98
CA ALA A 64 -9.36 10.83 13.75
C ALA A 64 -9.19 11.56 15.08
N LEU A 65 -9.43 10.87 16.20
CA LEU A 65 -9.42 11.49 17.52
C LEU A 65 -8.03 11.50 18.15
N LEU A 66 -7.20 10.50 17.84
CA LEU A 66 -5.86 10.32 18.39
C LEU A 66 -4.89 10.00 17.27
N PRO A 67 -3.63 10.47 17.35
CA PRO A 67 -2.65 10.31 16.28
C PRO A 67 -2.31 8.83 15.97
N ASP A 68 -2.26 7.99 16.98
CA ASP A 68 -1.86 6.57 16.85
C ASP A 68 -3.06 5.61 16.82
N HIS A 69 -4.24 6.12 16.45
CA HIS A 69 -5.44 5.31 16.32
C HIS A 69 -6.04 5.44 14.92
N PRO A 70 -6.71 4.39 14.44
CA PRO A 70 -7.44 4.46 13.18
C PRO A 70 -8.56 5.50 13.26
N PRO A 71 -8.94 6.09 12.11
CA PRO A 71 -10.04 7.05 12.09
C PRO A 71 -11.37 6.38 12.45
N ARG A 72 -12.25 7.12 13.08
CA ARG A 72 -13.63 6.69 13.40
C ARG A 72 -14.55 6.71 12.19
N ARG A 73 -14.28 7.60 11.24
CA ARG A 73 -15.07 7.78 10.02
C ARG A 73 -14.20 8.40 8.93
N PHE A 74 -14.53 8.07 7.70
CA PHE A 74 -13.96 8.70 6.51
C PHE A 74 -14.94 8.61 5.34
N ALA A 75 -14.71 9.40 4.30
CA ALA A 75 -15.41 9.29 3.03
C ALA A 75 -14.42 8.98 1.90
N TRP A 76 -14.82 8.07 1.01
CA TRP A 76 -14.07 7.65 -0.14
C TRP A 76 -15.01 7.41 -1.32
N ARG A 77 -14.69 7.95 -2.49
CA ARG A 77 -15.50 7.84 -3.72
C ARG A 77 -16.97 8.16 -3.50
N GLY A 78 -17.25 9.23 -2.75
CA GLY A 78 -18.62 9.70 -2.48
C GLY A 78 -19.40 8.87 -1.44
N ARG A 79 -18.81 7.82 -0.85
CA ARG A 79 -19.44 7.04 0.23
C ARG A 79 -18.78 7.35 1.56
N SER A 80 -19.58 7.43 2.61
CA SER A 80 -19.11 7.55 4.00
C SER A 80 -19.04 6.18 4.65
N TYR A 81 -17.98 5.96 5.42
CA TYR A 81 -17.71 4.72 6.15
C TYR A 81 -17.51 5.03 7.63
N ALA A 82 -18.26 4.36 8.48
CA ALA A 82 -18.02 4.33 9.92
C ALA A 82 -17.13 3.11 10.23
N VAL A 83 -16.10 3.32 11.03
CA VAL A 83 -15.12 2.29 11.38
C VAL A 83 -15.51 1.66 12.72
N VAL A 84 -15.63 0.33 12.74
CA VAL A 84 -15.96 -0.46 13.93
C VAL A 84 -14.73 -1.09 14.58
N ALA A 85 -13.73 -1.41 13.78
CA ALA A 85 -12.48 -1.98 14.25
C ALA A 85 -11.30 -1.47 13.40
N GLY A 86 -10.14 -1.44 13.98
CA GLY A 86 -8.92 -1.06 13.26
C GLY A 86 -7.68 -1.37 14.06
N ASP A 87 -6.57 -1.46 13.35
CA ASP A 87 -5.24 -1.79 13.83
C ASP A 87 -4.19 -0.92 13.15
N GLY A 88 -3.12 -0.61 13.85
CA GLY A 88 -2.04 0.27 13.40
C GLY A 88 -1.68 1.30 14.48
N PRO A 89 -0.77 2.24 14.18
CA PRO A 89 -0.16 2.44 12.86
C PRO A 89 0.99 1.48 12.56
N GLU A 90 1.09 1.04 11.31
CA GLU A 90 2.33 0.53 10.76
C GLU A 90 3.07 1.70 10.11
N ARG A 91 4.17 2.13 10.68
CA ARG A 91 4.93 3.29 10.20
C ARG A 91 5.95 2.89 9.14
N ILE A 92 5.81 3.46 7.96
CA ILE A 92 6.71 3.25 6.83
C ILE A 92 7.42 4.56 6.51
N HIS A 93 8.75 4.51 6.49
CA HIS A 93 9.61 5.62 6.11
C HIS A 93 9.91 5.58 4.62
N GLY A 94 10.10 6.77 4.03
CA GLY A 94 10.56 6.88 2.64
C GLY A 94 11.97 6.35 2.47
N GLU A 95 12.28 5.90 1.26
CA GLU A 95 13.60 5.37 0.89
C GLU A 95 14.47 6.49 0.34
N TRP A 96 15.01 7.34 1.22
CA TRP A 96 15.82 8.50 0.85
C TRP A 96 17.06 8.16 0.03
N TRP A 97 17.62 6.94 0.19
CA TRP A 97 18.74 6.44 -0.62
C TRP A 97 18.34 6.17 -2.07
N ARG A 98 17.06 6.00 -2.36
CA ARG A 98 16.52 5.89 -3.73
C ARG A 98 16.00 7.21 -4.26
N ARG A 99 15.39 8.02 -3.38
CA ARG A 99 14.81 9.32 -3.70
C ARG A 99 15.10 10.32 -2.59
N PRO A 100 16.05 11.24 -2.78
CA PRO A 100 16.43 12.22 -1.74
C PRO A 100 15.26 13.03 -1.19
N GLY A 101 14.23 13.31 -1.99
CA GLY A 101 13.00 14.00 -1.56
C GLY A 101 12.14 13.23 -0.57
N GLU A 102 12.42 11.94 -0.32
CA GLU A 102 11.71 11.10 0.63
C GLU A 102 12.39 11.02 2.01
N MET A 103 13.44 11.77 2.26
CA MET A 103 14.23 11.73 3.52
C MET A 103 13.35 11.86 4.77
N TRP A 104 12.32 12.68 4.70
CA TRP A 104 11.41 12.93 5.83
C TRP A 104 10.02 12.35 5.63
N ALA A 105 9.77 11.71 4.47
CA ALA A 105 8.45 11.17 4.17
C ALA A 105 8.12 10.01 5.11
N VAL A 106 7.00 10.12 5.81
CA VAL A 106 6.45 9.07 6.69
C VAL A 106 5.02 8.80 6.27
N ARG A 107 4.64 7.53 6.30
CA ARG A 107 3.25 7.08 6.15
C ARG A 107 2.90 6.18 7.32
N ASP A 108 1.88 6.55 8.05
CA ASP A 108 1.28 5.72 9.10
C ASP A 108 0.10 4.96 8.53
N TYR A 109 0.26 3.66 8.34
CA TYR A 109 -0.76 2.78 7.79
C TYR A 109 -1.67 2.18 8.85
N PHE A 110 -2.95 2.12 8.55
CA PHE A 110 -3.98 1.53 9.38
C PHE A 110 -4.80 0.52 8.58
N ARG A 111 -5.10 -0.62 9.18
CA ARG A 111 -6.11 -1.56 8.70
C ARG A 111 -7.40 -1.24 9.43
N VAL A 112 -8.48 -1.01 8.69
CA VAL A 112 -9.78 -0.66 9.28
C VAL A 112 -10.87 -1.56 8.72
N GLU A 113 -11.86 -1.84 9.56
CA GLU A 113 -13.09 -2.51 9.19
C GLU A 113 -14.25 -1.54 9.36
N ALA A 114 -15.04 -1.37 8.31
CA ALA A 114 -16.23 -0.53 8.33
C ALA A 114 -17.44 -1.31 8.86
N THR A 115 -18.49 -0.60 9.29
CA THR A 115 -19.76 -1.22 9.71
C THR A 115 -20.40 -2.07 8.62
N SER A 116 -20.09 -1.80 7.35
CA SER A 116 -20.53 -2.58 6.19
C SER A 116 -19.79 -3.91 6.01
N GLY A 117 -18.75 -4.19 6.83
CA GLY A 117 -17.91 -5.37 6.73
C GLY A 117 -16.74 -5.24 5.75
N GLU A 118 -16.68 -4.17 4.98
CA GLU A 118 -15.57 -3.90 4.08
C GLU A 118 -14.32 -3.56 4.90
N ARG A 119 -13.16 -4.06 4.46
CA ARG A 119 -11.88 -3.83 5.14
C ARG A 119 -10.94 -3.08 4.22
N PHE A 120 -10.33 -2.01 4.77
CA PHE A 120 -9.54 -1.06 4.02
C PHE A 120 -8.14 -0.90 4.60
N TRP A 121 -7.20 -0.54 3.74
CA TRP A 121 -5.86 -0.14 4.10
C TRP A 121 -5.68 1.34 3.80
N LEU A 122 -5.62 2.12 4.85
CA LEU A 122 -5.52 3.58 4.81
C LEU A 122 -4.15 4.00 5.29
N PHE A 123 -3.70 5.17 4.87
CA PHE A 123 -2.56 5.79 5.54
C PHE A 123 -2.76 7.28 5.74
N ARG A 124 -2.10 7.79 6.76
CA ARG A 124 -1.89 9.21 7.02
C ARG A 124 -0.48 9.58 6.61
N ARG A 125 -0.30 10.71 5.94
CA ARG A 125 1.01 11.29 5.66
C ARG A 125 1.53 11.98 6.90
N GLY A 126 2.70 11.58 7.37
CA GLY A 126 3.33 12.11 8.58
C GLY A 126 3.00 11.31 9.83
N ASP A 127 3.81 11.50 10.85
CA ASP A 127 3.74 10.81 12.14
C ASP A 127 2.93 11.57 13.20
N ALA A 128 2.43 12.76 12.87
CA ALA A 128 1.73 13.69 13.76
C ALA A 128 2.60 14.20 14.95
N ILE A 129 3.90 14.06 14.87
CA ILE A 129 4.85 14.52 15.89
C ILE A 129 5.80 15.56 15.29
N ILE A 130 6.32 15.29 14.10
CA ILE A 130 7.29 16.13 13.41
C ILE A 130 6.66 16.70 12.14
N ASP A 131 6.44 18.00 12.07
CA ASP A 131 5.72 18.69 10.98
C ASP A 131 6.25 18.37 9.58
N ARG A 132 7.57 18.21 9.44
CA ARG A 132 8.20 17.92 8.14
C ARG A 132 7.95 16.52 7.61
N THR A 133 7.37 15.60 8.40
CA THR A 133 7.10 14.21 7.98
C THR A 133 5.87 14.08 7.09
N GLY A 134 4.97 15.05 7.13
CA GLY A 134 3.78 15.10 6.27
C GLY A 134 2.73 16.08 6.76
N ASP A 135 1.74 16.30 5.92
CA ASP A 135 0.64 17.27 6.11
C ASP A 135 -0.59 16.68 6.83
N LEU A 136 -0.47 15.48 7.36
CA LEU A 136 -1.53 14.71 8.04
C LEU A 136 -2.74 14.37 7.17
N SER A 137 -2.63 14.53 5.86
CA SER A 137 -3.68 14.10 4.93
C SER A 137 -3.81 12.58 4.89
N TRP A 138 -5.04 12.09 4.63
CA TRP A 138 -5.37 10.68 4.64
C TRP A 138 -5.65 10.14 3.24
N TYR A 139 -5.27 8.90 3.01
CA TYR A 139 -5.40 8.24 1.71
C TYR A 139 -5.87 6.80 1.84
N MET A 140 -6.70 6.39 0.87
CA MET A 140 -6.98 4.99 0.59
C MET A 140 -5.84 4.40 -0.25
N HIS A 141 -5.31 3.24 0.15
CA HIS A 141 -4.28 2.57 -0.62
C HIS A 141 -4.64 1.15 -1.02
N GLY A 142 -5.55 0.50 -0.29
CA GLY A 142 -5.96 -0.86 -0.64
C GLY A 142 -7.25 -1.33 0.01
N VAL A 143 -7.74 -2.46 -0.50
CA VAL A 143 -8.95 -3.13 -0.03
C VAL A 143 -8.61 -4.60 0.23
N PHE A 144 -9.03 -5.11 1.40
CA PHE A 144 -8.74 -6.50 1.78
C PHE A 144 -9.77 -7.51 1.26
N GLY A 145 -10.95 -7.07 0.85
CA GLY A 145 -12.05 -7.93 0.45
C GLY A 145 -13.10 -8.11 1.52
#